data_afe2c9b6cab2b2d43d81fab1df0a8f52
#
_entry.id   afe2c9b6cab2b2d43d81fab1df0a8f52
#
_cell.length_a   1.000
_cell.length_b   1.000
_cell.length_c   1.000
_cell.angle_alpha   90.00
_cell.angle_beta   90.00
_cell.angle_gamma   90.00
#
_symmetry.space_group_name_H-M   'P 1'
#
loop_
_entity.id
_entity.type
_entity.pdbx_description
1 polymer ?
#
loop_
_entity_poly.entity_id
_entity_poly.type
_entity_poly.pdbx_seq_one_letter_code
_entity_poly.pdbx_strand_id
1 'polypeptide(L)'
;MRWQILVAGKPALAYAKAGVDEYLLRLRRYLDCELIIVKAGSSVDVSHRLLEKSTGSYRIALDERGERPTTRQLSETIAAWEMRGEIKSISFLIGASDGHTAELRKSCDMVLSLSSLTMQHELALVVLLEQIYRIATLRRGEPYHRD
;
A
#
# COMPACT_ATOMS: atom_id res chain seq x y z
N MET A 1 8.23 5.14 11.90
CA MET A 1 6.87 4.63 11.56
C MET A 1 7.02 3.28 10.88
N ARG A 2 6.16 2.33 11.23
CA ARG A 2 6.13 1.01 10.60
C ARG A 2 5.22 1.03 9.38
N TRP A 3 5.67 0.46 8.28
CA TRP A 3 4.95 0.40 7.03
C TRP A 3 4.46 -1.03 6.78
N GLN A 4 3.18 -1.21 6.57
CA GLN A 4 2.56 -2.51 6.35
C GLN A 4 1.82 -2.51 5.03
N ILE A 5 2.02 -3.55 4.23
CA ILE A 5 1.26 -3.76 3.01
C ILE A 5 0.45 -5.03 3.21
N LEU A 6 -0.86 -4.91 3.19
CA LEU A 6 -1.79 -6.01 3.44
C LEU A 6 -2.46 -6.41 2.14
N VAL A 7 -2.37 -7.70 1.80
CA VAL A 7 -2.94 -8.24 0.55
C VAL A 7 -3.74 -9.50 0.82
N ALA A 8 -4.74 -9.75 -0.01
CA ALA A 8 -5.54 -10.96 0.04
C ALA A 8 -4.89 -12.05 -0.82
N GLY A 9 -4.46 -13.13 -0.18
CA GLY A 9 -3.81 -14.25 -0.86
C GLY A 9 -2.37 -13.99 -1.26
N LYS A 10 -1.58 -15.04 -1.37
CA LYS A 10 -0.19 -14.95 -1.80
C LYS A 10 -0.09 -14.60 -3.27
N PRO A 11 0.88 -13.76 -3.68
CA PRO A 11 1.20 -13.59 -5.09
C PRO A 11 1.49 -14.95 -5.75
N ALA A 12 0.83 -15.21 -6.88
CA ALA A 12 0.94 -16.49 -7.60
C ALA A 12 1.64 -16.34 -8.94
N LEU A 13 1.53 -15.17 -9.59
CA LEU A 13 2.13 -14.91 -10.88
C LEU A 13 3.64 -14.77 -10.75
N ALA A 14 4.39 -15.41 -11.63
CA ALA A 14 5.86 -15.47 -11.55
C ALA A 14 6.49 -14.07 -11.51
N TYR A 15 6.06 -13.17 -12.38
CA TYR A 15 6.60 -11.80 -12.41
C TYR A 15 6.28 -11.03 -11.12
N ALA A 16 5.11 -11.26 -10.54
CA ALA A 16 4.69 -10.58 -9.33
C ALA A 16 5.50 -11.05 -8.13
N LYS A 17 5.71 -12.36 -7.99
CA LYS A 17 6.59 -12.90 -6.95
C LYS A 17 7.98 -12.31 -7.02
N ALA A 18 8.56 -12.27 -8.22
CA ALA A 18 9.90 -11.72 -8.42
C ALA A 18 9.94 -10.22 -8.10
N GLY A 19 8.95 -9.46 -8.56
CA GLY A 19 8.86 -8.02 -8.30
C GLY A 19 8.67 -7.69 -6.82
N VAL A 20 7.81 -8.44 -6.15
CA VAL A 20 7.57 -8.27 -4.71
C VAL A 20 8.85 -8.54 -3.92
N ASP A 21 9.53 -9.63 -4.19
CA ASP A 21 10.79 -9.98 -3.51
C ASP A 21 11.86 -8.91 -3.76
N GLU A 22 11.99 -8.44 -4.98
CA GLU A 22 12.95 -7.41 -5.35
C GLU A 22 12.74 -6.12 -4.56
N TYR A 23 11.51 -5.61 -4.54
CA TYR A 23 11.23 -4.33 -3.87
C TYR A 23 11.18 -4.45 -2.35
N LEU A 24 10.73 -5.54 -1.79
CA LEU A 24 10.82 -5.76 -0.34
C LEU A 24 12.28 -5.78 0.12
N LEU A 25 13.16 -6.42 -0.65
CA LEU A 25 14.58 -6.45 -0.35
C LEU A 25 15.17 -5.03 -0.35
N ARG A 26 14.84 -4.23 -1.34
CA ARG A 26 15.28 -2.82 -1.42
C ARG A 26 14.73 -2.00 -0.26
N LEU A 27 13.45 -2.14 0.05
CA LEU A 27 12.76 -1.37 1.08
C LEU A 27 13.33 -1.59 2.48
N ARG A 28 13.78 -2.80 2.79
CA ARG A 28 14.34 -3.12 4.11
C ARG A 28 15.54 -2.26 4.50
N ARG A 29 16.21 -1.67 3.54
CA ARG A 29 17.35 -0.76 3.79
C ARG A 29 16.88 0.64 4.21
N TYR A 30 15.63 1.00 3.94
CA TYR A 30 15.10 2.34 4.13
C TYR A 30 14.03 2.43 5.19
N LEU A 31 13.19 1.42 5.28
CA LEU A 31 11.96 1.44 6.08
C LEU A 31 11.80 0.15 6.86
N ASP A 32 11.15 0.25 8.02
CA ASP A 32 10.57 -0.90 8.69
C ASP A 32 9.28 -1.24 7.95
N CYS A 33 9.36 -2.19 7.03
CA CYS A 33 8.30 -2.52 6.09
C CYS A 33 8.06 -4.03 6.03
N GLU A 34 6.81 -4.45 6.11
CA GLU A 34 6.45 -5.85 5.96
C GLU A 34 5.22 -6.05 5.07
N LEU A 35 5.20 -7.20 4.39
CA LEU A 35 4.05 -7.66 3.63
C LEU A 35 3.25 -8.62 4.52
N ILE A 36 1.97 -8.33 4.71
CA ILE A 36 1.05 -9.17 5.49
C ILE A 36 0.02 -9.75 4.54
N ILE A 37 -0.09 -11.07 4.54
CA ILE A 37 -1.04 -11.78 3.68
C ILE A 37 -2.24 -12.20 4.52
N VAL A 38 -3.43 -11.74 4.12
CA VAL A 38 -4.67 -12.21 4.71
C VAL A 38 -5.28 -13.29 3.82
N LYS A 39 -6.11 -14.15 4.41
CA LYS A 39 -6.75 -15.22 3.67
C LYS A 39 -7.67 -14.65 2.59
N ALA A 40 -7.59 -15.21 1.38
CA ALA A 40 -8.49 -14.88 0.29
C ALA A 40 -9.94 -15.29 0.60
N GLY A 41 -10.89 -14.70 -0.09
CA GLY A 41 -12.31 -14.97 0.09
C GLY A 41 -13.15 -13.91 -0.58
N SER A 42 -14.42 -13.79 -0.15
CA SER A 42 -15.31 -12.75 -0.65
C SER A 42 -14.80 -11.35 -0.35
N SER A 43 -15.28 -10.37 -1.09
CA SER A 43 -14.98 -8.95 -0.85
C SER A 43 -15.29 -8.55 0.60
N VAL A 44 -16.41 -9.00 1.15
CA VAL A 44 -16.81 -8.71 2.52
C VAL A 44 -15.85 -9.32 3.54
N ASP A 45 -15.53 -10.61 3.38
CA ASP A 45 -14.63 -11.31 4.31
C ASP A 45 -13.22 -10.74 4.26
N VAL A 46 -12.69 -10.48 3.07
CA VAL A 46 -11.37 -9.88 2.89
C VAL A 46 -11.33 -8.48 3.51
N SER A 47 -12.34 -7.66 3.28
CA SER A 47 -12.41 -6.33 3.87
C SER A 47 -12.37 -6.36 5.40
N HIS A 48 -13.11 -7.28 6.01
CA HIS A 48 -13.06 -7.46 7.47
C HIS A 48 -11.67 -7.86 7.95
N ARG A 49 -11.00 -8.78 7.24
CA ARG A 49 -9.64 -9.23 7.60
C ARG A 49 -8.62 -8.10 7.48
N LEU A 50 -8.74 -7.29 6.43
CA LEU A 50 -7.84 -6.15 6.23
C LEU A 50 -8.03 -5.09 7.33
N LEU A 51 -9.27 -4.79 7.68
CA LEU A 51 -9.56 -3.83 8.74
C LEU A 51 -9.05 -4.32 10.09
N GLU A 52 -9.26 -5.59 10.42
CA GLU A 52 -8.79 -6.17 11.66
C GLU A 52 -7.27 -6.09 11.78
N LYS A 53 -6.55 -6.46 10.72
CA LYS A 53 -5.08 -6.45 10.71
C LYS A 53 -4.47 -5.06 10.70
N SER A 54 -5.22 -4.04 10.32
CA SER A 54 -4.74 -2.66 10.23
C SER A 54 -5.25 -1.77 11.38
N THR A 55 -5.80 -2.37 12.42
CA THR A 55 -6.28 -1.62 13.59
C THR A 55 -5.15 -0.78 14.19
N GLY A 56 -5.44 0.50 14.43
CA GLY A 56 -4.47 1.43 15.02
C GLY A 56 -3.48 2.05 14.03
N SER A 57 -3.55 1.68 12.76
CA SER A 57 -2.73 2.28 11.70
C SER A 57 -3.45 3.42 10.99
N TYR A 58 -2.70 4.32 10.38
CA TYR A 58 -3.22 5.08 9.26
C TYR A 58 -3.49 4.09 8.12
N ARG A 59 -4.68 4.16 7.53
CA ARG A 59 -5.10 3.22 6.48
C ARG A 59 -5.19 3.91 5.15
N ILE A 60 -4.51 3.35 4.15
CA ILE A 60 -4.65 3.76 2.74
C ILE A 60 -5.21 2.57 1.97
N ALA A 61 -6.44 2.69 1.49
CA ALA A 61 -7.03 1.67 0.63
C ALA A 61 -6.63 1.93 -0.82
N LEU A 62 -6.16 0.91 -1.52
CA LEU A 62 -5.88 0.97 -2.95
C LEU A 62 -7.19 0.68 -3.69
N ASP A 63 -7.71 1.67 -4.42
CA ASP A 63 -8.94 1.54 -5.20
C ASP A 63 -8.92 2.55 -6.35
N GLU A 64 -9.33 2.14 -7.52
CA GLU A 64 -9.34 3.01 -8.72
C GLU A 64 -10.23 4.24 -8.58
N ARG A 65 -11.16 4.24 -7.61
CA ARG A 65 -12.05 5.37 -7.30
C ARG A 65 -11.39 6.42 -6.43
N GLY A 66 -10.17 6.17 -5.95
CA GLY A 66 -9.48 7.03 -5.01
C GLY A 66 -8.84 8.27 -5.63
N GLU A 67 -8.17 9.03 -4.77
CA GLU A 67 -7.36 10.17 -5.16
C GLU A 67 -6.17 9.70 -5.99
N ARG A 68 -5.69 10.58 -6.88
CA ARG A 68 -4.53 10.32 -7.74
C ARG A 68 -3.45 11.37 -7.49
N PRO A 69 -2.81 11.34 -6.34
CA PRO A 69 -1.71 12.25 -6.06
C PRO A 69 -0.48 11.92 -6.90
N THR A 70 0.41 12.88 -7.06
CA THR A 70 1.75 12.58 -7.54
C THR A 70 2.53 11.83 -6.45
N THR A 71 3.65 11.21 -6.81
CA THR A 71 4.53 10.56 -5.85
C THR A 71 4.97 11.52 -4.75
N ARG A 72 5.31 12.76 -5.12
CA ARG A 72 5.70 13.80 -4.14
C ARG A 72 4.56 14.16 -3.19
N GLN A 73 3.37 14.34 -3.71
CA GLN A 73 2.19 14.66 -2.89
C GLN A 73 1.88 13.55 -1.91
N LEU A 74 1.96 12.29 -2.34
CA LEU A 74 1.76 11.15 -1.45
C LEU A 74 2.83 11.11 -0.36
N SER A 75 4.08 11.33 -0.72
CA SER A 75 5.19 11.41 0.24
C SER A 75 4.95 12.50 1.29
N GLU A 76 4.49 13.67 0.87
CA GLU A 76 4.18 14.80 1.76
C GLU A 76 3.03 14.47 2.72
N THR A 77 1.98 13.83 2.21
CA THR A 77 0.84 13.40 3.04
C THR A 77 1.30 12.46 4.15
N ILE A 78 2.10 11.46 3.80
CA ILE A 78 2.61 10.49 4.76
C ILE A 78 3.56 11.17 5.76
N ALA A 79 4.42 12.05 5.29
CA ALA A 79 5.32 12.79 6.17
C ALA A 79 4.54 13.63 7.19
N ALA A 80 3.44 14.24 6.78
CA ALA A 80 2.58 15.01 7.68
C ALA A 80 1.98 14.12 8.78
N TRP A 81 1.54 12.91 8.42
CA TRP A 81 1.03 11.95 9.41
C TRP A 81 2.12 11.54 10.41
N GLU A 82 3.33 11.29 9.92
CA GLU A 82 4.46 10.91 10.78
C GLU A 82 4.80 12.03 11.76
N MET A 83 4.74 13.28 11.33
CA MET A 83 5.03 14.43 12.19
C MET A 83 4.04 14.62 13.33
N ARG A 84 2.80 14.13 13.18
CA ARG A 84 1.82 14.18 14.28
C ARG A 84 2.21 13.26 15.44
N GLY A 85 2.92 12.17 15.16
CA GLY A 85 3.44 11.27 16.18
C GLY A 85 2.41 10.45 16.96
N GLU A 86 1.12 10.59 16.67
CA GLU A 86 0.04 9.91 17.39
C GLU A 86 -0.09 8.44 17.03
N ILE A 87 0.12 8.13 15.75
CA ILE A 87 0.00 6.79 15.19
C ILE A 87 1.37 6.34 14.68
N LYS A 88 1.73 5.09 15.01
CA LYS A 88 3.08 4.55 14.77
C LYS A 88 3.19 3.67 13.54
N SER A 89 2.10 3.47 12.82
CA SER A 89 2.10 2.61 11.64
C SER A 89 1.20 3.13 10.54
N ILE A 90 1.53 2.75 9.31
CA ILE A 90 0.73 3.01 8.12
C ILE A 90 0.47 1.67 7.44
N SER A 91 -0.75 1.45 6.98
CA SER A 91 -1.15 0.21 6.31
C SER A 91 -1.77 0.52 4.96
N PHE A 92 -1.20 -0.08 3.92
CA PHE A 92 -1.75 -0.05 2.57
C PHE A 92 -2.58 -1.33 2.38
N LEU A 93 -3.83 -1.18 1.96
CA LEU A 93 -4.78 -2.28 1.87
C LEU A 93 -5.09 -2.58 0.42
N ILE A 94 -4.73 -3.77 -0.05
CA ILE A 94 -5.03 -4.26 -1.39
C ILE A 94 -6.02 -5.41 -1.27
N GLY A 95 -7.22 -5.22 -1.82
CA GLY A 95 -8.26 -6.23 -1.85
C GLY A 95 -8.02 -7.29 -2.93
N ALA A 96 -8.90 -8.28 -2.95
CA ALA A 96 -8.96 -9.26 -4.03
C ALA A 96 -9.52 -8.63 -5.32
N SER A 97 -9.67 -9.44 -6.37
CA SER A 97 -10.14 -8.98 -7.69
C SER A 97 -11.50 -8.27 -7.65
N ASP A 98 -12.35 -8.59 -6.67
CA ASP A 98 -13.66 -7.94 -6.50
C ASP A 98 -13.56 -6.55 -5.85
N GLY A 99 -12.37 -6.15 -5.42
CA GLY A 99 -12.14 -4.87 -4.79
C GLY A 99 -12.58 -4.77 -3.33
N HIS A 100 -12.54 -3.55 -2.80
CA HIS A 100 -12.92 -3.25 -1.43
C HIS A 100 -14.42 -2.96 -1.30
N THR A 101 -14.98 -3.24 -0.12
CA THR A 101 -16.33 -2.78 0.21
C THR A 101 -16.34 -1.27 0.43
N ALA A 102 -17.53 -0.66 0.29
CA ALA A 102 -17.72 0.75 0.62
C ALA A 102 -17.42 1.03 2.10
N GLU A 103 -17.73 0.09 2.97
CA GLU A 103 -17.45 0.20 4.41
C GLU A 103 -15.95 0.30 4.66
N LEU A 104 -15.14 -0.54 4.04
CA LEU A 104 -13.68 -0.47 4.17
C LEU A 104 -13.17 0.89 3.69
N ARG A 105 -13.59 1.33 2.51
CA ARG A 105 -13.15 2.63 1.97
C ARG A 105 -13.46 3.78 2.93
N LYS A 106 -14.64 3.77 3.54
CA LYS A 106 -15.04 4.80 4.52
C LYS A 106 -14.23 4.76 5.81
N SER A 107 -13.70 3.59 6.16
CA SER A 107 -12.90 3.38 7.38
C SER A 107 -11.43 3.76 7.19
N CYS A 108 -11.03 4.18 5.99
CA CYS A 108 -9.64 4.52 5.69
C CYS A 108 -9.41 6.03 5.76
N ASP A 109 -8.16 6.40 6.07
CA ASP A 109 -7.72 7.79 6.10
C ASP A 109 -7.55 8.35 4.69
N MET A 110 -7.27 7.47 3.74
CA MET A 110 -7.14 7.83 2.34
C MET A 110 -7.56 6.65 1.46
N VAL A 111 -8.17 6.96 0.31
CA VAL A 111 -8.37 6.00 -0.76
C VAL A 111 -7.48 6.45 -1.91
N LEU A 112 -6.56 5.60 -2.30
CA LEU A 112 -5.50 5.90 -3.27
C LEU A 112 -5.72 5.13 -4.57
N SER A 113 -5.78 5.83 -5.68
CA SER A 113 -5.75 5.23 -7.01
C SER A 113 -4.34 5.31 -7.58
N LEU A 114 -3.78 4.16 -7.93
CA LEU A 114 -2.47 4.10 -8.57
C LEU A 114 -2.54 4.56 -10.04
N SER A 115 -3.71 4.45 -10.67
CA SER A 115 -3.90 4.78 -12.07
C SER A 115 -5.40 4.86 -12.36
N SER A 116 -5.76 5.61 -13.40
CA SER A 116 -7.11 5.56 -13.97
C SER A 116 -7.37 4.24 -14.70
N LEU A 117 -6.30 3.52 -15.05
CA LEU A 117 -6.39 2.20 -15.67
C LEU A 117 -6.56 1.15 -14.57
N THR A 118 -7.47 0.21 -14.80
CA THR A 118 -7.66 -0.91 -13.89
C THR A 118 -6.47 -1.85 -13.98
N MET A 119 -5.94 -2.25 -12.84
CA MET A 119 -4.80 -3.17 -12.75
C MET A 119 -5.21 -4.48 -12.10
N GLN A 120 -4.59 -5.57 -12.56
CA GLN A 120 -4.66 -6.85 -11.87
C GLN A 120 -4.03 -6.67 -10.47
N HIS A 121 -4.62 -7.28 -9.43
CA HIS A 121 -4.25 -6.97 -8.04
C HIS A 121 -2.79 -7.30 -7.67
N GLU A 122 -2.19 -8.33 -8.27
CA GLU A 122 -0.77 -8.63 -8.02
C GLU A 122 0.15 -7.62 -8.70
N LEU A 123 -0.23 -7.11 -9.88
CA LEU A 123 0.48 -6.03 -10.54
C LEU A 123 0.39 -4.76 -9.71
N ALA A 124 -0.79 -4.46 -9.18
CA ALA A 124 -0.99 -3.31 -8.30
C ALA A 124 -0.06 -3.36 -7.08
N LEU A 125 0.14 -4.55 -6.50
CA LEU A 125 1.07 -4.74 -5.39
C LEU A 125 2.50 -4.38 -5.80
N VAL A 126 2.96 -4.85 -6.94
CA VAL A 126 4.32 -4.54 -7.42
C VAL A 126 4.47 -3.03 -7.66
N VAL A 127 3.49 -2.42 -8.32
CA VAL A 127 3.49 -0.96 -8.57
C VAL A 127 3.51 -0.18 -7.26
N LEU A 128 2.72 -0.57 -6.28
CA LEU A 128 2.71 0.07 -4.97
C LEU A 128 4.07 -0.02 -4.29
N LEU A 129 4.68 -1.20 -4.26
CA LEU A 129 5.99 -1.39 -3.63
C LEU A 129 7.07 -0.54 -4.31
N GLU A 130 7.03 -0.44 -5.63
CA GLU A 130 7.94 0.44 -6.38
C GLU A 130 7.73 1.91 -5.99
N GLN A 131 6.48 2.36 -5.82
CA GLN A 131 6.18 3.72 -5.39
C GLN A 131 6.62 3.99 -3.94
N ILE A 132 6.45 3.05 -3.05
CA ILE A 132 6.95 3.18 -1.68
C ILE A 132 8.48 3.29 -1.69
N TYR A 133 9.15 2.54 -2.53
CA TYR A 133 10.60 2.64 -2.72
C TYR A 133 10.99 4.04 -3.22
N ARG A 134 10.27 4.60 -4.20
CA ARG A 134 10.49 5.99 -4.65
C ARG A 134 10.38 6.98 -3.51
N ILE A 135 9.33 6.86 -2.71
CA ILE A 135 9.12 7.74 -1.55
C ILE A 135 10.29 7.62 -0.58
N ALA A 136 10.76 6.42 -0.30
CA ALA A 136 11.89 6.20 0.59
C ALA A 136 13.17 6.87 0.06
N THR A 137 13.43 6.77 -1.24
CA THR A 137 14.60 7.41 -1.85
C THR A 137 14.46 8.94 -1.88
N LEU A 138 13.27 9.46 -2.15
CA LEU A 138 12.99 10.89 -2.11
C LEU A 138 13.32 11.50 -0.74
N ARG A 139 12.95 10.83 0.31
CA ARG A 139 13.18 11.27 1.69
C ARG A 139 14.65 11.40 2.04
N ARG A 140 15.51 10.63 1.37
CA ARG A 140 16.95 10.66 1.57
C ARG A 140 17.68 11.55 0.55
N GLY A 141 16.94 12.21 -0.36
CA GLY A 141 17.53 13.04 -1.39
C GLY A 141 18.29 12.25 -2.44
N GLU A 142 18.02 10.97 -2.60
CA GLU A 142 18.67 10.12 -3.59
C GLU A 142 18.06 10.30 -4.98
N PRO A 143 18.84 10.10 -6.07
CA PRO A 143 18.42 10.47 -7.42
C PRO A 143 17.56 9.43 -8.15
N TYR A 144 16.94 8.51 -7.45
CA TYR A 144 16.12 7.47 -8.09
C TYR A 144 14.87 8.05 -8.76
N HIS A 145 14.15 8.93 -8.04
CA HIS A 145 12.91 9.53 -8.55
C HIS A 145 13.23 10.70 -9.48
N ARG A 146 12.49 10.74 -10.58
CA ARG A 146 12.50 11.87 -11.54
C ARG A 146 11.08 12.32 -11.76
N ASP A 147 10.84 13.61 -11.58
CA ASP A 147 9.53 14.22 -11.81
C ASP A 147 9.17 14.23 -13.30
#